data_8ad625e2177ee00a90590839fc9d4f17
#
_entry.id   8ad625e2177ee00a90590839fc9d4f17
#
_cell.length_a   1.000
_cell.length_b   1.000
_cell.length_c   1.000
_cell.angle_alpha   90.00
_cell.angle_beta   90.00
_cell.angle_gamma   90.00
#
_symmetry.space_group_name_H-M   'P 1'
#
loop_
_entity.id
_entity.type
_entity.pdbx_description
1 polymer ?
#
loop_
_entity_poly.entity_id
_entity_poly.type
_entity_poly.pdbx_seq_one_letter_code
_entity_poly.pdbx_strand_id
1 'polypeptide(L)'
;EANEAAIKLARKYFFEKGDEEKYEILSFTNSFHGRSLANITLGDSEFHQTGFGPLPKGFIKAEFNNIKDVMKKISNKTAAIIVELIQGEAGVISAQNDFVEALRNICNKSNILLIFDEVQSGIGRTGTLFAYQGYGVTPDILTLAKGLGGGLPIAATITTTDIAKCMQPGTHGSTFGGNPV
;
A
#
# COMPACT_ATOMS: atom_id res chain seq x y z
N GLU A 1 8.94 5.49 -3.04
CA GLU A 1 8.48 5.68 -4.46
C GLU A 1 7.56 4.55 -4.90
N ALA A 2 7.81 3.29 -4.50
CA ALA A 2 6.90 2.19 -4.81
C ALA A 2 5.49 2.42 -4.23
N ASN A 3 5.39 2.92 -3.00
CA ASN A 3 4.10 3.22 -2.38
C ASN A 3 3.39 4.42 -3.05
N GLU A 4 4.14 5.45 -3.47
CA GLU A 4 3.57 6.52 -4.29
C GLU A 4 2.98 5.98 -5.61
N ALA A 5 3.71 5.10 -6.28
CA ALA A 5 3.23 4.46 -7.50
C ALA A 5 1.97 3.63 -7.24
N ALA A 6 1.93 2.87 -6.12
CA ALA A 6 0.76 2.07 -5.73
C ALA A 6 -0.48 2.93 -5.44
N ILE A 7 -0.32 4.05 -4.73
CA ILE A 7 -1.40 5.02 -4.47
C ILE A 7 -1.95 5.57 -5.78
N LYS A 8 -1.05 6.03 -6.66
CA LYS A 8 -1.42 6.57 -7.98
C LYS A 8 -2.11 5.53 -8.85
N LEU A 9 -1.59 4.30 -8.86
CA LEU A 9 -2.16 3.17 -9.59
C LEU A 9 -3.59 2.87 -9.12
N ALA A 10 -3.81 2.78 -7.81
CA ALA A 10 -5.12 2.50 -7.23
C ALA A 10 -6.15 3.57 -7.60
N ARG A 11 -5.79 4.85 -7.47
CA ARG A 11 -6.67 5.98 -7.83
C ARG A 11 -6.97 6.00 -9.33
N LYS A 12 -5.93 5.84 -10.17
CA LYS A 12 -6.08 5.86 -11.62
C LYS A 12 -6.91 4.69 -12.14
N TYR A 13 -6.79 3.51 -11.54
CA TYR A 13 -7.58 2.34 -11.90
C TYR A 13 -9.09 2.60 -11.81
N PHE A 14 -9.56 3.22 -10.73
CA PHE A 14 -10.98 3.56 -10.59
C PHE A 14 -11.39 4.72 -11.47
N PHE A 15 -10.54 5.72 -11.64
CA PHE A 15 -10.77 6.82 -12.58
C PHE A 15 -11.01 6.31 -14.00
N GLU A 16 -10.15 5.43 -14.51
CA GLU A 16 -10.29 4.84 -15.86
C GLU A 16 -11.54 3.94 -16.00
N LYS A 17 -12.08 3.46 -14.89
CA LYS A 17 -13.35 2.72 -14.84
C LYS A 17 -14.59 3.63 -14.73
N GLY A 18 -14.41 4.95 -14.70
CA GLY A 18 -15.48 5.92 -14.55
C GLY A 18 -15.97 6.11 -13.11
N ASP A 19 -15.23 5.62 -12.11
CA ASP A 19 -15.57 5.76 -10.69
C ASP A 19 -14.62 6.79 -10.03
N GLU A 20 -14.72 8.05 -10.44
CA GLU A 20 -13.83 9.14 -10.03
C GLU A 20 -13.92 9.47 -8.54
N GLU A 21 -15.05 9.19 -7.90
CA GLU A 21 -15.26 9.40 -6.47
C GLU A 21 -14.49 8.39 -5.60
N LYS A 22 -13.96 7.31 -6.20
CA LYS A 22 -13.25 6.24 -5.50
C LYS A 22 -11.74 6.49 -5.48
N TYR A 23 -11.28 7.29 -4.52
CA TYR A 23 -9.89 7.76 -4.41
C TYR A 23 -9.27 7.65 -3.01
N GLU A 24 -10.07 7.29 -2.00
CA GLU A 24 -9.57 7.18 -0.63
C GLU A 24 -8.69 5.95 -0.45
N ILE A 25 -7.58 6.12 0.27
CA ILE A 25 -6.67 5.04 0.65
C ILE A 25 -6.72 4.86 2.16
N LEU A 26 -7.10 3.69 2.62
CA LEU A 26 -7.11 3.34 4.03
C LEU A 26 -5.78 2.69 4.40
N SER A 27 -5.17 3.17 5.48
CA SER A 27 -3.96 2.61 6.11
C SER A 27 -4.22 2.35 7.60
N PHE A 28 -3.19 1.98 8.35
CA PHE A 28 -3.37 1.53 9.73
C PHE A 28 -2.55 2.35 10.73
N THR A 29 -3.00 2.34 12.00
CA THR A 29 -2.22 2.89 13.11
C THR A 29 -0.84 2.24 13.19
N ASN A 30 0.15 3.01 13.65
CA ASN A 30 1.55 2.62 13.76
C ASN A 30 2.23 2.20 12.44
N SER A 31 1.62 2.50 11.28
CA SER A 31 2.20 2.16 9.98
C SER A 31 3.29 3.15 9.54
N PHE A 32 4.22 2.65 8.73
CA PHE A 32 5.23 3.45 8.06
C PHE A 32 5.33 3.07 6.58
N HIS A 33 5.00 4.02 5.69
CA HIS A 33 4.96 3.76 4.24
C HIS A 33 5.95 4.61 3.43
N GLY A 34 6.79 5.41 4.09
CA GLY A 34 7.79 6.27 3.43
C GLY A 34 7.73 7.72 3.86
N ARG A 35 8.44 8.59 3.14
CA ARG A 35 8.67 9.99 3.51
C ARG A 35 8.20 11.03 2.49
N SER A 36 7.66 10.66 1.35
CA SER A 36 6.96 11.60 0.47
C SER A 36 5.64 12.09 1.10
N LEU A 37 5.09 13.20 0.63
CA LEU A 37 3.91 13.82 1.25
C LEU A 37 2.71 12.86 1.37
N ALA A 38 2.43 12.06 0.35
CA ALA A 38 1.37 11.07 0.44
C ALA A 38 1.71 9.95 1.43
N ASN A 39 2.95 9.49 1.45
CA ASN A 39 3.38 8.41 2.32
C ASN A 39 3.46 8.81 3.81
N ILE A 40 3.86 10.04 4.14
CA ILE A 40 3.78 10.51 5.53
C ILE A 40 2.33 10.67 5.98
N THR A 41 1.41 10.98 5.06
CA THR A 41 -0.04 11.04 5.36
C THR A 41 -0.62 9.63 5.59
N LEU A 42 -0.15 8.63 4.85
CA LEU A 42 -0.48 7.22 5.09
C LEU A 42 0.09 6.70 6.41
N GLY A 43 1.30 7.10 6.77
CA GLY A 43 1.93 6.75 8.03
C GLY A 43 1.19 7.32 9.24
N ASP A 44 1.48 6.82 10.43
CA ASP A 44 0.79 7.19 11.67
C ASP A 44 1.69 7.98 12.65
N SER A 45 2.73 8.61 12.16
CA SER A 45 3.63 9.40 12.99
C SER A 45 3.38 10.89 12.81
N GLU A 46 2.83 11.54 13.84
CA GLU A 46 2.66 13.00 13.89
C GLU A 46 4.02 13.71 13.72
N PHE A 47 5.08 13.15 14.27
CA PHE A 47 6.44 13.68 14.12
C PHE A 47 6.88 13.76 12.65
N HIS A 48 6.48 12.78 11.83
CA HIS A 48 6.81 12.79 10.40
C HIS A 48 5.96 13.76 9.58
N GLN A 49 4.84 14.22 10.12
CA GLN A 49 3.88 15.12 9.44
C GLN A 49 4.06 16.58 9.84
N THR A 50 4.59 16.82 11.04
CA THR A 50 4.73 18.17 11.59
C THR A 50 5.60 19.06 10.69
N GLY A 51 5.04 20.21 10.32
CA GLY A 51 5.72 21.22 9.50
C GLY A 51 5.62 21.01 7.98
N PHE A 52 5.03 19.88 7.52
CA PHE A 52 4.91 19.56 6.10
C PHE A 52 3.50 19.74 5.53
N GLY A 53 2.61 20.40 6.27
CA GLY A 53 1.25 20.69 5.80
C GLY A 53 1.18 21.78 4.73
N PRO A 54 0.07 21.86 3.98
CA PRO A 54 -1.11 21.00 4.09
C PRO A 54 -0.87 19.60 3.49
N LEU A 55 -1.28 18.57 4.22
CA LEU A 55 -1.15 17.19 3.75
C LEU A 55 -2.25 16.86 2.73
N PRO A 56 -1.98 15.98 1.75
CA PRO A 56 -2.96 15.59 0.75
C PRO A 56 -4.17 14.90 1.39
N LYS A 57 -5.36 15.14 0.83
CA LYS A 57 -6.64 14.56 1.29
C LYS A 57 -6.87 13.16 0.71
N GLY A 58 -7.83 12.44 1.31
CA GLY A 58 -8.25 11.12 0.86
C GLY A 58 -7.43 9.97 1.46
N PHE A 59 -6.89 10.17 2.65
CA PHE A 59 -6.21 9.15 3.43
C PHE A 59 -6.96 8.90 4.73
N ILE A 60 -7.30 7.64 4.99
CA ILE A 60 -8.10 7.21 6.14
C ILE A 60 -7.25 6.29 7.00
N LYS A 61 -7.36 6.42 8.32
CA LYS A 61 -6.62 5.61 9.28
C LYS A 61 -7.56 4.68 10.04
N ALA A 62 -7.26 3.36 10.05
CA ALA A 62 -7.93 2.37 10.87
C ALA A 62 -6.97 1.76 11.91
N GLU A 63 -7.52 1.18 12.95
CA GLU A 63 -6.73 0.45 13.94
C GLU A 63 -6.21 -0.86 13.35
N PHE A 64 -4.90 -1.13 13.54
CA PHE A 64 -4.29 -2.37 13.06
C PHE A 64 -4.83 -3.61 13.80
N ASN A 65 -5.03 -4.71 13.08
CA ASN A 65 -5.65 -5.93 13.59
C ASN A 65 -7.10 -5.77 14.12
N ASN A 66 -7.80 -4.69 13.72
CA ASN A 66 -9.19 -4.45 14.11
C ASN A 66 -10.11 -4.34 12.88
N ILE A 67 -10.67 -5.48 12.47
CA ILE A 67 -11.55 -5.54 11.29
C ILE A 67 -12.84 -4.73 11.46
N LYS A 68 -13.34 -4.61 12.72
CA LYS A 68 -14.55 -3.82 13.00
C LYS A 68 -14.31 -2.32 12.75
N ASP A 69 -13.11 -1.84 13.04
CA ASP A 69 -12.76 -0.45 12.76
C ASP A 69 -12.59 -0.20 11.25
N VAL A 70 -11.99 -1.15 10.52
CA VAL A 70 -11.93 -1.11 9.05
C VAL A 70 -13.32 -0.98 8.45
N MET A 71 -14.26 -1.84 8.86
CA MET A 71 -15.65 -1.83 8.34
C MET A 71 -16.41 -0.53 8.63
N LYS A 72 -16.07 0.18 9.70
CA LYS A 72 -16.65 1.49 10.02
C LYS A 72 -16.09 2.62 9.16
N LYS A 73 -14.88 2.46 8.65
CA LYS A 73 -14.11 3.52 7.98
C LYS A 73 -14.07 3.41 6.47
N ILE A 74 -14.31 2.22 5.92
CA ILE A 74 -14.48 2.07 4.48
C ILE A 74 -15.78 2.72 4.02
N SER A 75 -15.77 3.29 2.84
CA SER A 75 -16.92 3.93 2.19
C SER A 75 -16.95 3.57 0.69
N ASN A 76 -17.95 4.07 -0.01
CA ASN A 76 -17.98 4.00 -1.47
C ASN A 76 -16.82 4.76 -2.15
N LYS A 77 -16.14 5.66 -1.41
CA LYS A 77 -14.97 6.39 -1.89
C LYS A 77 -13.65 5.64 -1.68
N THR A 78 -13.65 4.53 -0.96
CA THR A 78 -12.43 3.77 -0.67
C THR A 78 -11.95 3.04 -1.91
N ALA A 79 -10.82 3.46 -2.46
CA ALA A 79 -10.18 2.84 -3.62
C ALA A 79 -9.30 1.66 -3.20
N ALA A 80 -8.53 1.81 -2.13
CA ALA A 80 -7.60 0.77 -1.70
C ALA A 80 -7.41 0.74 -0.17
N ILE A 81 -7.01 -0.43 0.31
CA ILE A 81 -6.46 -0.64 1.66
C ILE A 81 -5.00 -1.01 1.49
N ILE A 82 -4.09 -0.27 2.14
CA ILE A 82 -2.67 -0.57 2.19
C ILE A 82 -2.28 -1.05 3.59
N VAL A 83 -1.53 -2.14 3.65
CA VAL A 83 -1.11 -2.76 4.91
C VAL A 83 0.30 -3.33 4.83
N GLU A 84 1.08 -3.11 5.88
CA GLU A 84 2.29 -3.88 6.17
C GLU A 84 1.87 -5.16 6.89
N LEU A 85 2.19 -6.33 6.36
CA LEU A 85 1.90 -7.61 7.03
C LEU A 85 2.70 -7.77 8.33
N ILE A 86 3.83 -7.07 8.42
CA ILE A 86 4.64 -6.93 9.62
C ILE A 86 5.03 -5.45 9.72
N GLN A 87 4.50 -4.74 10.71
CA GLN A 87 4.84 -3.36 11.00
C GLN A 87 6.21 -3.29 11.69
N GLY A 88 7.26 -3.03 10.92
CA GLY A 88 8.62 -3.03 11.43
C GLY A 88 8.91 -1.86 12.38
N GLU A 89 8.48 -0.66 12.02
CA GLU A 89 8.72 0.57 12.80
C GLU A 89 7.90 0.61 14.12
N ALA A 90 6.83 -0.17 14.20
CA ALA A 90 5.99 -0.27 15.40
C ALA A 90 6.53 -1.24 16.47
N GLY A 91 7.70 -1.86 16.24
CA GLY A 91 8.28 -2.87 17.12
C GLY A 91 8.07 -4.31 16.65
N VAL A 92 7.98 -4.52 15.33
CA VAL A 92 7.81 -5.84 14.68
C VAL A 92 6.49 -6.49 15.07
N ILE A 93 5.39 -5.82 14.76
CA ILE A 93 4.04 -6.31 15.05
C ILE A 93 3.46 -6.98 13.80
N SER A 94 3.13 -8.26 13.89
CA SER A 94 2.56 -9.03 12.78
C SER A 94 1.04 -8.83 12.66
N ALA A 95 0.55 -8.82 11.43
CA ALA A 95 -0.88 -8.95 11.16
C ALA A 95 -1.36 -10.34 11.60
N GLN A 96 -2.57 -10.43 12.12
CA GLN A 96 -3.21 -11.71 12.42
C GLN A 96 -3.73 -12.34 11.12
N ASN A 97 -3.68 -13.68 11.00
CA ASN A 97 -4.10 -14.36 9.78
C ASN A 97 -5.57 -14.10 9.44
N ASP A 98 -6.44 -14.18 10.44
CA ASP A 98 -7.88 -13.90 10.28
C ASP A 98 -8.15 -12.44 9.87
N PHE A 99 -7.34 -11.50 10.34
CA PHE A 99 -7.41 -10.10 9.92
C PHE A 99 -7.06 -9.95 8.43
N VAL A 100 -5.97 -10.57 7.97
CA VAL A 100 -5.55 -10.49 6.56
C VAL A 100 -6.56 -11.16 5.63
N GLU A 101 -7.10 -12.31 6.01
CA GLU A 101 -8.17 -12.99 5.28
C GLU A 101 -9.45 -12.12 5.22
N ALA A 102 -9.81 -11.50 6.34
CA ALA A 102 -10.96 -10.60 6.41
C ALA A 102 -10.78 -9.36 5.53
N LEU A 103 -9.56 -8.76 5.48
CA LEU A 103 -9.24 -7.66 4.57
C LEU A 103 -9.46 -8.08 3.11
N ARG A 104 -8.96 -9.26 2.69
CA ARG A 104 -9.17 -9.75 1.33
C ARG A 104 -10.65 -9.91 1.00
N ASN A 105 -11.41 -10.50 1.93
CA ASN A 105 -12.84 -10.71 1.75
C ASN A 105 -13.62 -9.39 1.63
N ILE A 106 -13.28 -8.39 2.44
CA ILE A 106 -13.88 -7.06 2.37
C ILE A 106 -13.54 -6.40 1.03
N CYS A 107 -12.28 -6.42 0.64
CA CYS A 107 -11.82 -5.83 -0.61
C CYS A 107 -12.56 -6.43 -1.81
N ASN A 108 -12.71 -7.76 -1.84
CA ASN A 108 -13.45 -8.45 -2.90
C ASN A 108 -14.93 -8.03 -2.95
N LYS A 109 -15.59 -7.96 -1.78
CA LYS A 109 -17.03 -7.63 -1.70
C LYS A 109 -17.32 -6.17 -2.02
N SER A 110 -16.42 -5.27 -1.66
CA SER A 110 -16.62 -3.82 -1.79
C SER A 110 -15.91 -3.23 -3.02
N ASN A 111 -15.33 -4.07 -3.88
CA ASN A 111 -14.55 -3.64 -5.04
C ASN A 111 -13.45 -2.63 -4.63
N ILE A 112 -12.64 -2.98 -3.62
CA ILE A 112 -11.52 -2.22 -3.09
C ILE A 112 -10.24 -2.97 -3.41
N LEU A 113 -9.16 -2.29 -3.83
CA LEU A 113 -7.86 -2.91 -4.08
C LEU A 113 -7.13 -3.17 -2.75
N LEU A 114 -6.52 -4.35 -2.62
CA LEU A 114 -5.67 -4.70 -1.49
C LEU A 114 -4.21 -4.52 -1.87
N ILE A 115 -3.51 -3.65 -1.14
CA ILE A 115 -2.08 -3.35 -1.35
C ILE A 115 -1.30 -3.92 -0.17
N PHE A 116 -0.32 -4.78 -0.44
CA PHE A 116 0.64 -5.19 0.57
C PHE A 116 1.94 -4.39 0.41
N ASP A 117 2.29 -3.66 1.45
CA ASP A 117 3.59 -3.01 1.56
C ASP A 117 4.61 -4.01 2.10
N GLU A 118 5.36 -4.61 1.19
CA GLU A 118 6.45 -5.51 1.52
C GLU A 118 7.84 -4.89 1.29
N VAL A 119 7.92 -3.58 1.36
CA VAL A 119 9.18 -2.84 1.28
C VAL A 119 10.18 -3.32 2.34
N GLN A 120 9.71 -3.68 3.54
CA GLN A 120 10.55 -4.22 4.60
C GLN A 120 10.45 -5.75 4.71
N SER A 121 9.25 -6.32 4.60
CA SER A 121 9.01 -7.74 4.88
C SER A 121 9.28 -8.67 3.69
N GLY A 122 9.40 -8.14 2.48
CA GLY A 122 9.64 -8.92 1.26
C GLY A 122 11.08 -9.40 1.07
N ILE A 123 11.30 -10.05 -0.06
CA ILE A 123 12.61 -10.51 -0.54
C ILE A 123 13.31 -11.40 0.50
N GLY A 124 12.60 -12.43 0.97
CA GLY A 124 13.16 -13.46 1.84
C GLY A 124 13.24 -13.08 3.34
N ARG A 125 12.87 -11.86 3.74
CA ARG A 125 13.02 -11.37 5.11
C ARG A 125 12.28 -12.21 6.15
N THR A 126 11.15 -12.80 5.78
CA THR A 126 10.26 -13.58 6.67
C THR A 126 10.35 -15.09 6.45
N GLY A 127 11.30 -15.56 5.61
CA GLY A 127 11.52 -16.97 5.32
C GLY A 127 10.87 -17.46 4.01
N THR A 128 10.00 -16.66 3.40
CA THR A 128 9.46 -16.85 2.05
C THR A 128 9.87 -15.70 1.16
N LEU A 129 9.80 -15.83 -0.16
CA LEU A 129 10.17 -14.74 -1.07
C LEU A 129 9.38 -13.48 -0.77
N PHE A 130 8.07 -13.62 -0.57
CA PHE A 130 7.18 -12.55 -0.11
C PHE A 130 6.46 -12.97 1.17
N ALA A 131 6.29 -12.06 2.10
CA ALA A 131 5.64 -12.34 3.38
C ALA A 131 4.19 -12.82 3.21
N TYR A 132 3.46 -12.31 2.21
CA TYR A 132 2.07 -12.69 1.96
C TYR A 132 1.89 -14.19 1.68
N GLN A 133 2.94 -14.89 1.23
CA GLN A 133 2.87 -16.33 0.98
C GLN A 133 2.59 -17.12 2.25
N GLY A 134 3.05 -16.62 3.41
CA GLY A 134 2.75 -17.20 4.72
C GLY A 134 1.30 -17.03 5.17
N TYR A 135 0.59 -16.04 4.60
CA TYR A 135 -0.82 -15.76 4.92
C TYR A 135 -1.81 -16.43 3.96
N GLY A 136 -1.33 -16.97 2.83
CA GLY A 136 -2.20 -17.59 1.81
C GLY A 136 -3.14 -16.60 1.12
N VAL A 137 -2.90 -15.29 1.23
CA VAL A 137 -3.72 -14.22 0.64
C VAL A 137 -2.89 -13.45 -0.38
N THR A 138 -3.40 -13.35 -1.61
CA THR A 138 -2.72 -12.59 -2.68
C THR A 138 -3.25 -11.15 -2.74
N PRO A 139 -2.37 -10.13 -2.75
CA PRO A 139 -2.77 -8.75 -2.94
C PRO A 139 -3.09 -8.44 -4.40
N ASP A 140 -3.76 -7.31 -4.64
CA ASP A 140 -3.94 -6.73 -5.98
C ASP A 140 -2.69 -5.94 -6.41
N ILE A 141 -2.02 -5.32 -5.45
CA ILE A 141 -0.79 -4.55 -5.65
C ILE A 141 0.21 -4.93 -4.54
N LEU A 142 1.46 -5.13 -4.94
CA LEU A 142 2.57 -5.43 -4.03
C LEU A 142 3.67 -4.39 -4.22
N THR A 143 4.17 -3.80 -3.13
CA THR A 143 5.30 -2.87 -3.19
C THR A 143 6.54 -3.46 -2.56
N LEU A 144 7.68 -3.26 -3.21
CA LEU A 144 8.99 -3.79 -2.84
C LEU A 144 10.05 -2.69 -2.91
N ALA A 145 11.03 -2.75 -2.02
CA ALA A 145 12.24 -1.94 -2.08
C ALA A 145 13.33 -2.58 -1.18
N LYS A 146 14.15 -1.78 -0.54
CA LYS A 146 15.18 -2.20 0.45
C LYS A 146 15.94 -3.45 -0.01
N GLY A 147 15.56 -4.64 0.47
CA GLY A 147 16.21 -5.91 0.13
C GLY A 147 16.19 -6.27 -1.35
N LEU A 148 15.27 -5.71 -2.13
CA LEU A 148 15.14 -5.98 -3.57
C LEU A 148 16.43 -5.69 -4.35
N GLY A 149 17.11 -4.60 -4.00
CA GLY A 149 18.31 -4.15 -4.71
C GLY A 149 19.61 -4.80 -4.26
N GLY A 150 19.62 -5.58 -3.16
CA GLY A 150 20.84 -6.19 -2.64
C GLY A 150 21.96 -5.18 -2.31
N GLY A 151 21.59 -3.92 -2.01
CA GLY A 151 22.51 -2.80 -1.74
C GLY A 151 22.36 -1.64 -2.73
N LEU A 152 21.67 -1.84 -3.85
CA LEU A 152 21.37 -0.77 -4.80
C LEU A 152 20.00 -0.14 -4.50
N PRO A 153 19.83 1.19 -4.77
CA PRO A 153 18.57 1.87 -4.56
C PRO A 153 17.59 1.52 -5.69
N ILE A 154 16.73 0.55 -5.45
CA ILE A 154 15.67 0.13 -6.38
C ILE A 154 14.37 -0.11 -5.62
N ALA A 155 13.25 0.16 -6.28
CA ALA A 155 11.91 -0.15 -5.80
C ALA A 155 11.07 -0.71 -6.95
N ALA A 156 10.04 -1.46 -6.62
CA ALA A 156 9.11 -2.01 -7.58
C ALA A 156 7.67 -1.97 -7.05
N THR A 157 6.73 -1.73 -7.96
CA THR A 157 5.30 -1.91 -7.72
C THR A 157 4.81 -2.97 -8.68
N ILE A 158 4.31 -4.07 -8.14
CA ILE A 158 3.86 -5.24 -8.89
C ILE A 158 2.34 -5.30 -8.80
N THR A 159 1.68 -5.60 -9.92
CA THR A 159 0.23 -5.75 -9.98
C THR A 159 -0.18 -6.69 -11.09
N THR A 160 -1.48 -6.99 -11.18
CA THR A 160 -2.02 -7.78 -12.29
C THR A 160 -2.02 -7.00 -13.60
N THR A 161 -1.97 -7.71 -14.72
CA THR A 161 -2.02 -7.08 -16.06
C THR A 161 -3.26 -6.20 -16.23
N ASP A 162 -4.40 -6.59 -15.66
CA ASP A 162 -5.64 -5.83 -15.81
C ASP A 162 -5.56 -4.47 -15.09
N ILE A 163 -5.04 -4.44 -13.89
CA ILE A 163 -4.83 -3.19 -13.14
C ILE A 163 -3.74 -2.33 -13.81
N ALA A 164 -2.66 -2.96 -14.29
CA ALA A 164 -1.54 -2.25 -14.93
C ALA A 164 -1.95 -1.48 -16.20
N LYS A 165 -2.99 -1.91 -16.91
CA LYS A 165 -3.47 -1.26 -18.15
C LYS A 165 -3.79 0.22 -17.98
N CYS A 166 -4.17 0.68 -16.79
CA CYS A 166 -4.46 2.10 -16.55
C CYS A 166 -3.20 2.98 -16.50
N MET A 167 -2.01 2.39 -16.32
CA MET A 167 -0.74 3.11 -16.28
C MET A 167 -0.08 3.12 -17.66
N GLN A 168 -0.54 4.01 -18.51
CA GLN A 168 0.02 4.21 -19.86
C GLN A 168 1.36 4.96 -19.81
N PRO A 169 2.23 4.82 -20.83
CA PRO A 169 3.45 5.60 -20.94
C PRO A 169 3.22 7.10 -20.70
N GLY A 170 4.05 7.72 -19.85
CA GLY A 170 3.96 9.13 -19.48
C GLY A 170 3.02 9.45 -18.31
N THR A 171 2.22 8.51 -17.81
CA THR A 171 1.31 8.77 -16.66
C THR A 171 2.02 8.76 -15.31
N HIS A 172 3.13 8.07 -15.21
CA HIS A 172 4.01 8.01 -14.04
C HIS A 172 5.46 7.90 -14.48
N GLY A 173 6.36 8.44 -13.68
CA GLY A 173 7.79 8.36 -13.96
C GLY A 173 8.62 8.57 -12.70
N SER A 174 9.87 8.14 -12.78
CA SER A 174 10.94 8.41 -11.81
C SER A 174 12.20 8.72 -12.62
N THR A 175 12.94 9.76 -12.23
CA THR A 175 14.15 10.17 -12.97
C THR A 175 15.18 9.04 -13.09
N PHE A 176 15.34 8.25 -12.03
CA PHE A 176 16.28 7.13 -12.01
C PHE A 176 15.63 5.78 -12.31
N GLY A 177 14.30 5.74 -12.54
CA GLY A 177 13.59 4.51 -12.87
C GLY A 177 14.07 3.96 -14.23
N GLY A 178 14.36 2.65 -14.26
CA GLY A 178 14.85 1.99 -15.46
C GLY A 178 16.30 2.33 -15.85
N ASN A 179 17.10 2.88 -14.93
CA ASN A 179 18.54 3.07 -15.17
C ASN A 179 19.26 1.71 -15.30
N PRO A 180 20.44 1.68 -15.94
CA PRO A 180 21.13 0.43 -16.27
C PRO A 180 21.85 -0.26 -15.10
N VAL A 181 21.81 0.28 -13.89
CA VAL A 181 22.50 -0.29 -12.69
C VAL A 181 21.59 -1.33 -11.96
#